data_604e23eb6d9bf5f2fea4bb5ab58db031
#
_entry.id   604e23eb6d9bf5f2fea4bb5ab58db031
#
_cell.length_a   1.000
_cell.length_b   1.000
_cell.length_c   1.000
_cell.angle_alpha   90.00
_cell.angle_beta   90.00
_cell.angle_gamma   90.00
#
_symmetry.space_group_name_H-M   'P 1'
#
loop_
_entity.id
_entity.type
_entity.pdbx_description
1 polymer ?
#
loop_
_entity_poly.entity_id
_entity_poly.type
_entity_poly.pdbx_seq_one_letter_code
_entity_poly.pdbx_strand_id
1 'polypeptide(L)'
;MGQNNALARKFNAASLLRFALPNIAMMMLLSMYTIVDGMFISRFAGTTALSAINMSYPLNCLQMATGIMLGTGGSAIIARRQGEGRTDEARRNFTMLIAVALGIGLIFAVFGNLFLNPILRLLGTSELQWADCRIYTRIQLVFAPMLFLQTAFQTLFVTAGKPGLGLLTSVGGGITNVVLDWLFMGPMNMGVAGAAIATCLGYCVPSIVGLVYFTKNRTGSLYFVPFKFDGATLAAACGNGSSEMVSNIANAITTFVFNTLFMRYRGEDGVAAITIAMYFQFVFTAVYFGFSMGVAPVISYKFGEKNIPQLRHIFHICMTFVLACSLGTYVLSWLTLEPALTLFTPRGSSVYEIAMHGFPIYAVSFLLMGTSIFASSLFTALSDGLVSAIISFSRTLVFLVAMLLLLPLILQETGIWLAVPVAEALGVMVSVFFLVKGRKKYQY
;
A
#
# COMPACT_ATOMS: atom_id res chain seq x y z
N MET A 1 19.28 -17.56 26.83
CA MET A 1 19.65 -17.97 25.46
C MET A 1 19.22 -16.84 24.52
N GLY A 2 20.18 -16.02 24.07
CA GLY A 2 19.91 -14.85 23.22
C GLY A 2 19.45 -15.31 21.86
N GLN A 3 18.15 -15.13 21.62
CA GLN A 3 17.56 -15.42 20.34
C GLN A 3 18.16 -14.48 19.29
N ASN A 4 18.54 -15.03 18.13
CA ASN A 4 18.96 -14.34 16.91
C ASN A 4 17.79 -13.53 16.31
N ASN A 5 17.18 -12.62 17.10
CA ASN A 5 16.17 -11.73 16.57
C ASN A 5 16.86 -10.56 15.87
N ALA A 6 16.72 -10.46 14.57
CA ALA A 6 17.33 -9.39 13.77
C ALA A 6 16.88 -7.99 14.21
N LEU A 7 15.71 -7.85 14.85
CA LEU A 7 15.20 -6.59 15.38
C LEU A 7 15.89 -6.16 16.68
N ALA A 8 16.49 -7.11 17.41
CA ALA A 8 17.15 -6.83 18.70
C ALA A 8 18.49 -6.09 18.55
N ARG A 9 19.13 -6.20 17.38
CA ARG A 9 20.43 -5.58 17.14
C ARG A 9 20.39 -4.05 17.27
N LYS A 10 21.54 -3.44 17.53
CA LYS A 10 21.69 -1.99 17.43
C LYS A 10 21.70 -1.60 15.95
N PHE A 11 20.92 -0.58 15.61
CA PHE A 11 20.86 -0.05 14.27
C PHE A 11 21.60 1.28 14.18
N ASN A 12 22.46 1.41 13.18
CA ASN A 12 22.99 2.66 12.67
C ASN A 12 22.33 2.96 11.30
N ALA A 13 22.62 4.12 10.70
CA ALA A 13 22.01 4.52 9.44
C ALA A 13 22.18 3.46 8.34
N ALA A 14 23.39 2.96 8.12
CA ALA A 14 23.66 1.97 7.07
C ALA A 14 22.94 0.65 7.32
N SER A 15 22.92 0.15 8.57
CA SER A 15 22.25 -1.11 8.90
C SER A 15 20.74 -1.03 8.85
N LEU A 16 20.16 0.13 9.21
CA LEU A 16 18.72 0.37 9.13
C LEU A 16 18.25 0.47 7.68
N LEU A 17 18.97 1.23 6.86
CA LEU A 17 18.68 1.35 5.44
C LEU A 17 18.84 0.01 4.71
N ARG A 18 19.91 -0.75 5.01
CA ARG A 18 20.10 -2.09 4.46
C ARG A 18 18.98 -3.06 4.86
N PHE A 19 18.41 -2.89 6.04
CA PHE A 19 17.26 -3.69 6.50
C PHE A 19 15.96 -3.29 5.80
N ALA A 20 15.74 -1.99 5.55
CA ALA A 20 14.54 -1.49 4.89
C ALA A 20 14.58 -1.61 3.36
N LEU A 21 15.78 -1.65 2.75
CA LEU A 21 15.96 -1.66 1.30
C LEU A 21 15.18 -2.77 0.57
N PRO A 22 15.15 -4.03 1.04
CA PRO A 22 14.34 -5.06 0.39
C PRO A 22 12.85 -4.68 0.34
N ASN A 23 12.34 -4.03 1.38
CA ASN A 23 10.93 -3.62 1.41
C ASN A 23 10.64 -2.44 0.48
N ILE A 24 11.57 -1.48 0.35
CA ILE A 24 11.49 -0.41 -0.64
C ILE A 24 11.47 -1.03 -2.05
N ALA A 25 12.41 -1.91 -2.35
CA ALA A 25 12.51 -2.59 -3.64
C ALA A 25 11.22 -3.39 -3.93
N MET A 26 10.68 -4.09 -2.95
CA MET A 26 9.42 -4.82 -3.06
C MET A 26 8.27 -3.90 -3.47
N MET A 27 8.09 -2.77 -2.79
CA MET A 27 7.01 -1.83 -3.08
C MET A 27 7.16 -1.16 -4.45
N MET A 28 8.39 -0.81 -4.85
CA MET A 28 8.65 -0.28 -6.19
C MET A 28 8.34 -1.31 -7.28
N LEU A 29 8.78 -2.56 -7.11
CA LEU A 29 8.50 -3.63 -8.07
C LEU A 29 7.02 -3.96 -8.17
N LEU A 30 6.29 -3.95 -7.04
CA LEU A 30 4.82 -4.12 -7.05
C LEU A 30 4.13 -2.98 -7.80
N SER A 31 4.61 -1.75 -7.66
CA SER A 31 4.07 -0.60 -8.41
C SER A 31 4.31 -0.73 -9.92
N MET A 32 5.52 -1.14 -10.33
CA MET A 32 5.84 -1.38 -11.74
C MET A 32 5.04 -2.55 -12.31
N TYR A 33 4.94 -3.64 -11.56
CA TYR A 33 4.16 -4.80 -11.93
C TYR A 33 2.69 -4.47 -12.20
N THR A 34 2.04 -3.65 -11.37
CA THR A 34 0.66 -3.23 -11.57
C THR A 34 0.46 -2.50 -12.91
N ILE A 35 1.44 -1.69 -13.33
CA ILE A 35 1.42 -1.00 -14.62
C ILE A 35 1.55 -2.02 -15.77
N VAL A 36 2.48 -2.98 -15.64
CA VAL A 36 2.71 -4.02 -16.66
C VAL A 36 1.48 -4.92 -16.83
N ASP A 37 0.85 -5.34 -15.73
CA ASP A 37 -0.38 -6.14 -15.74
C ASP A 37 -1.51 -5.44 -16.51
N GLY A 38 -1.74 -4.15 -16.23
CA GLY A 38 -2.70 -3.35 -16.97
C GLY A 38 -2.41 -3.26 -18.49
N MET A 39 -1.13 -3.18 -18.88
CA MET A 39 -0.72 -3.19 -20.29
C MET A 39 -1.01 -4.53 -20.96
N PHE A 40 -0.74 -5.65 -20.29
CA PHE A 40 -1.04 -6.99 -20.81
C PHE A 40 -2.54 -7.17 -21.04
N ILE A 41 -3.36 -6.81 -20.05
CA ILE A 41 -4.82 -6.91 -20.15
C ILE A 41 -5.34 -6.07 -21.32
N SER A 42 -4.92 -4.83 -21.43
CA SER A 42 -5.33 -3.94 -22.53
C SER A 42 -4.97 -4.50 -23.91
N ARG A 43 -3.78 -5.09 -24.03
CA ARG A 43 -3.26 -5.58 -25.31
C ARG A 43 -3.87 -6.92 -25.73
N PHE A 44 -4.07 -7.85 -24.80
CA PHE A 44 -4.51 -9.22 -25.13
C PHE A 44 -6.00 -9.45 -24.93
N ALA A 45 -6.62 -8.83 -23.94
CA ALA A 45 -8.04 -9.01 -23.64
C ALA A 45 -8.93 -7.87 -24.16
N GLY A 46 -8.32 -6.75 -24.58
CA GLY A 46 -9.00 -5.60 -25.14
C GLY A 46 -9.51 -4.59 -24.11
N THR A 47 -10.02 -3.45 -24.60
CA THR A 47 -10.45 -2.32 -23.76
C THR A 47 -11.70 -2.63 -22.94
N THR A 48 -12.61 -3.45 -23.45
CA THR A 48 -13.82 -3.87 -22.71
C THR A 48 -13.46 -4.71 -21.49
N ALA A 49 -12.49 -5.62 -21.64
CA ALA A 49 -11.98 -6.44 -20.55
C ALA A 49 -11.29 -5.58 -19.47
N LEU A 50 -10.46 -4.63 -19.87
CA LEU A 50 -9.84 -3.68 -18.95
C LEU A 50 -10.89 -2.86 -18.18
N SER A 51 -11.93 -2.42 -18.86
CA SER A 51 -13.06 -1.71 -18.26
C SER A 51 -13.80 -2.59 -17.25
N ALA A 52 -14.02 -3.87 -17.55
CA ALA A 52 -14.65 -4.83 -16.64
C ALA A 52 -13.82 -5.05 -15.37
N ILE A 53 -12.49 -5.13 -15.48
CA ILE A 53 -11.58 -5.25 -14.36
C ILE A 53 -11.62 -4.00 -13.47
N ASN A 54 -11.66 -2.82 -14.10
CA ASN A 54 -11.77 -1.55 -13.37
C ASN A 54 -13.10 -1.43 -12.59
N MET A 55 -14.19 -2.00 -13.12
CA MET A 55 -15.47 -2.07 -12.37
C MET A 55 -15.38 -2.95 -11.13
N SER A 56 -14.52 -3.97 -11.12
CA SER A 56 -14.28 -4.85 -9.98
C SER A 56 -13.28 -4.25 -8.96
N TYR A 57 -12.57 -3.17 -9.34
CA TYR A 57 -11.51 -2.56 -8.52
C TYR A 57 -11.93 -2.14 -7.10
N PRO A 58 -13.13 -1.55 -6.85
CA PRO A 58 -13.54 -1.19 -5.50
C PRO A 58 -13.59 -2.38 -4.53
N LEU A 59 -14.03 -3.54 -5.01
CA LEU A 59 -14.06 -4.76 -4.19
C LEU A 59 -12.65 -5.27 -3.89
N ASN A 60 -11.76 -5.25 -4.88
CA ASN A 60 -10.35 -5.59 -4.70
C ASN A 60 -9.67 -4.63 -3.72
N CYS A 61 -9.93 -3.33 -3.87
CA CYS A 61 -9.41 -2.31 -2.97
C CYS A 61 -9.83 -2.56 -1.51
N LEU A 62 -11.09 -2.93 -1.28
CA LEU A 62 -11.59 -3.26 0.05
C LEU A 62 -10.88 -4.49 0.64
N GLN A 63 -10.67 -5.55 -0.16
CA GLN A 63 -9.94 -6.74 0.28
C GLN A 63 -8.49 -6.41 0.63
N MET A 64 -7.77 -5.72 -0.26
CA MET A 64 -6.39 -5.30 -0.03
C MET A 64 -6.27 -4.39 1.20
N ALA A 65 -7.12 -3.38 1.31
CA ALA A 65 -7.14 -2.44 2.42
C ALA A 65 -7.34 -3.16 3.76
N THR A 66 -8.27 -4.13 3.81
CA THR A 66 -8.51 -4.94 5.01
C THR A 66 -7.31 -5.85 5.33
N GLY A 67 -6.70 -6.47 4.32
CA GLY A 67 -5.50 -7.29 4.51
C GLY A 67 -4.30 -6.48 5.00
N ILE A 68 -4.08 -5.29 4.44
CA ILE A 68 -3.02 -4.37 4.87
C ILE A 68 -3.26 -3.90 6.30
N MET A 69 -4.50 -3.55 6.66
CA MET A 69 -4.87 -3.18 8.03
C MET A 69 -4.47 -4.26 9.05
N LEU A 70 -4.83 -5.51 8.78
CA LEU A 70 -4.46 -6.64 9.65
C LEU A 70 -2.94 -6.84 9.70
N GLY A 71 -2.28 -6.79 8.54
CA GLY A 71 -0.85 -7.00 8.41
C GLY A 71 -0.04 -5.93 9.16
N THR A 72 -0.28 -4.65 8.90
CA THR A 72 0.50 -3.54 9.49
C THR A 72 0.20 -3.36 10.97
N GLY A 73 -1.08 -3.33 11.36
CA GLY A 73 -1.46 -3.18 12.75
C GLY A 73 -1.05 -4.37 13.62
N GLY A 74 -1.20 -5.59 13.10
CA GLY A 74 -0.76 -6.82 13.78
C GLY A 74 0.76 -6.92 13.88
N SER A 75 1.49 -6.57 12.81
CA SER A 75 2.95 -6.50 12.79
C SER A 75 3.51 -5.62 13.92
N ALA A 76 2.94 -4.43 14.11
CA ALA A 76 3.37 -3.51 15.15
C ALA A 76 3.18 -4.11 16.57
N ILE A 77 2.02 -4.72 16.83
CA ILE A 77 1.75 -5.36 18.13
C ILE A 77 2.69 -6.54 18.36
N ILE A 78 2.88 -7.40 17.37
CA ILE A 78 3.76 -8.57 17.48
C ILE A 78 5.21 -8.13 17.73
N ALA A 79 5.72 -7.16 16.97
CA ALA A 79 7.08 -6.64 17.14
C ALA A 79 7.27 -6.00 18.52
N ARG A 80 6.28 -5.25 18.99
CA ARG A 80 6.29 -4.68 20.35
C ARG A 80 6.35 -5.77 21.42
N ARG A 81 5.52 -6.83 21.34
CA ARG A 81 5.54 -7.96 22.28
C ARG A 81 6.89 -8.68 22.29
N GLN A 82 7.52 -8.82 21.12
CA GLN A 82 8.89 -9.35 21.02
C GLN A 82 9.89 -8.44 21.78
N GLY A 83 9.78 -7.12 21.61
CA GLY A 83 10.63 -6.15 22.31
C GLY A 83 10.42 -6.16 23.84
N GLU A 84 9.19 -6.36 24.32
CA GLU A 84 8.83 -6.53 25.73
C GLU A 84 9.37 -7.87 26.32
N GLY A 85 10.00 -8.74 25.52
CA GLY A 85 10.42 -10.08 25.92
C GLY A 85 9.31 -11.11 25.99
N ARG A 86 8.08 -10.75 25.62
CA ARG A 86 6.87 -11.61 25.65
C ARG A 86 6.74 -12.41 24.34
N THR A 87 7.79 -13.17 24.02
CA THR A 87 7.92 -13.88 22.73
C THR A 87 6.84 -14.91 22.48
N ASP A 88 6.36 -15.60 23.55
CA ASP A 88 5.29 -16.59 23.40
C ASP A 88 3.94 -15.94 23.08
N GLU A 89 3.66 -14.77 23.63
CA GLU A 89 2.48 -14.00 23.24
C GLU A 89 2.60 -13.48 21.81
N ALA A 90 3.78 -13.00 21.41
CA ALA A 90 4.03 -12.57 20.06
C ALA A 90 3.75 -13.70 19.03
N ARG A 91 4.16 -14.94 19.35
CA ARG A 91 3.89 -16.13 18.52
C ARG A 91 2.40 -16.50 18.49
N ARG A 92 1.71 -16.42 19.63
CA ARG A 92 0.25 -16.66 19.70
C ARG A 92 -0.51 -15.62 18.87
N ASN A 93 -0.16 -14.34 19.01
CA ASN A 93 -0.76 -13.25 18.26
C ASN A 93 -0.46 -13.36 16.76
N PHE A 94 0.75 -13.77 16.38
CA PHE A 94 1.11 -14.08 15.01
C PHE A 94 0.20 -15.18 14.42
N THR A 95 0.06 -16.30 15.12
CA THR A 95 -0.77 -17.41 14.64
C THR A 95 -2.24 -17.03 14.55
N MET A 96 -2.75 -16.31 15.56
CA MET A 96 -4.12 -15.78 15.57
C MET A 96 -4.36 -14.86 14.37
N LEU A 97 -3.43 -13.94 14.10
CA LEU A 97 -3.56 -12.98 13.00
C LEU A 97 -3.65 -13.68 11.64
N ILE A 98 -2.80 -14.69 11.41
CA ILE A 98 -2.84 -15.49 10.18
C ILE A 98 -4.14 -16.28 10.08
N ALA A 99 -4.62 -16.88 11.18
CA ALA A 99 -5.91 -17.58 11.20
C ALA A 99 -7.09 -16.64 10.91
N VAL A 100 -7.07 -15.42 11.47
CA VAL A 100 -8.08 -14.39 11.20
C VAL A 100 -8.01 -13.91 9.74
N ALA A 101 -6.82 -13.67 9.21
CA ALA A 101 -6.65 -13.28 7.81
C ALA A 101 -7.21 -14.36 6.86
N LEU A 102 -6.91 -15.63 7.12
CA LEU A 102 -7.48 -16.76 6.40
C LEU A 102 -9.00 -16.80 6.54
N GLY A 103 -9.52 -16.64 7.76
CA GLY A 103 -10.97 -16.66 8.05
C GLY A 103 -11.73 -15.55 7.32
N ILE A 104 -11.20 -14.31 7.33
CA ILE A 104 -11.79 -13.19 6.59
C ILE A 104 -11.73 -13.45 5.09
N GLY A 105 -10.61 -13.97 4.58
CA GLY A 105 -10.51 -14.39 3.18
C GLY A 105 -11.55 -15.42 2.78
N LEU A 106 -11.81 -16.44 3.65
CA LEU A 106 -12.87 -17.42 3.45
C LEU A 106 -14.27 -16.80 3.48
N ILE A 107 -14.51 -15.82 4.36
CA ILE A 107 -15.77 -15.07 4.39
C ILE A 107 -15.98 -14.34 3.05
N PHE A 108 -14.96 -13.64 2.54
CA PHE A 108 -15.03 -13.00 1.22
C PHE A 108 -15.25 -14.04 0.10
N ALA A 109 -14.58 -15.19 0.16
CA ALA A 109 -14.75 -16.26 -0.84
C ALA A 109 -16.17 -16.81 -0.85
N VAL A 110 -16.75 -17.10 0.29
CA VAL A 110 -18.10 -17.71 0.39
C VAL A 110 -19.18 -16.66 0.15
N PHE A 111 -19.23 -15.62 0.99
CA PHE A 111 -20.30 -14.62 0.93
C PHE A 111 -20.17 -13.70 -0.28
N GLY A 112 -18.96 -13.33 -0.69
CA GLY A 112 -18.72 -12.57 -1.89
C GLY A 112 -19.23 -13.28 -3.15
N ASN A 113 -18.99 -14.59 -3.27
CA ASN A 113 -19.53 -15.39 -4.38
C ASN A 113 -21.04 -15.63 -4.29
N LEU A 114 -21.59 -15.78 -3.07
CA LEU A 114 -23.02 -15.92 -2.86
C LEU A 114 -23.78 -14.64 -3.28
N PHE A 115 -23.24 -13.48 -2.93
CA PHE A 115 -23.81 -12.16 -3.24
C PHE A 115 -23.17 -11.49 -4.46
N LEU A 116 -22.48 -12.23 -5.33
CA LEU A 116 -21.73 -11.67 -6.47
C LEU A 116 -22.61 -10.83 -7.39
N ASN A 117 -23.78 -11.33 -7.78
CA ASN A 117 -24.67 -10.61 -8.68
C ASN A 117 -25.21 -9.29 -8.09
N PRO A 118 -25.71 -9.24 -6.85
CA PRO A 118 -26.05 -7.99 -6.18
C PRO A 118 -24.88 -7.00 -6.09
N ILE A 119 -23.67 -7.48 -5.78
CA ILE A 119 -22.46 -6.64 -5.69
C ILE A 119 -22.15 -6.00 -7.04
N LEU A 120 -22.15 -6.77 -8.14
CA LEU A 120 -21.89 -6.24 -9.47
C LEU A 120 -22.94 -5.23 -9.93
N ARG A 121 -24.21 -5.44 -9.60
CA ARG A 121 -25.26 -4.45 -9.86
C ARG A 121 -25.05 -3.16 -9.07
N LEU A 122 -24.66 -3.26 -7.80
CA LEU A 122 -24.34 -2.10 -6.95
C LEU A 122 -23.15 -1.30 -7.51
N LEU A 123 -22.17 -1.99 -8.10
CA LEU A 123 -21.01 -1.37 -8.75
C LEU A 123 -21.35 -0.72 -10.10
N GLY A 124 -22.58 -0.89 -10.61
CA GLY A 124 -23.03 -0.26 -11.86
C GLY A 124 -22.53 -0.97 -13.12
N THR A 125 -22.25 -2.28 -13.05
CA THR A 125 -21.76 -3.07 -14.18
C THR A 125 -22.80 -3.09 -15.31
N SER A 126 -22.38 -2.70 -16.52
CA SER A 126 -23.24 -2.72 -17.72
C SER A 126 -23.44 -4.15 -18.25
N GLU A 127 -24.52 -4.37 -19.03
CA GLU A 127 -24.79 -5.67 -19.65
C GLU A 127 -23.63 -6.15 -20.53
N LEU A 128 -22.95 -5.23 -21.23
CA LEU A 128 -21.80 -5.53 -22.08
C LEU A 128 -20.61 -6.09 -21.30
N GLN A 129 -20.41 -5.61 -20.07
CA GLN A 129 -19.27 -5.99 -19.21
C GLN A 129 -19.63 -7.09 -18.21
N TRP A 130 -20.92 -7.46 -18.13
CA TRP A 130 -21.43 -8.35 -17.09
C TRP A 130 -20.72 -9.70 -17.03
N ALA A 131 -20.54 -10.33 -18.18
CA ALA A 131 -19.90 -11.64 -18.24
C ALA A 131 -18.45 -11.60 -17.74
N ASP A 132 -17.67 -10.62 -18.20
CA ASP A 132 -16.27 -10.45 -17.86
C ASP A 132 -16.09 -10.05 -16.40
N CYS A 133 -16.87 -9.07 -15.90
CA CYS A 133 -16.88 -8.69 -14.48
C CYS A 133 -17.20 -9.88 -13.58
N ARG A 134 -18.20 -10.67 -13.96
CA ARG A 134 -18.64 -11.82 -13.17
C ARG A 134 -17.57 -12.92 -13.09
N ILE A 135 -16.92 -13.24 -14.22
CA ILE A 135 -15.86 -14.24 -14.27
C ILE A 135 -14.66 -13.76 -13.45
N TYR A 136 -14.18 -12.55 -13.72
CA TYR A 136 -13.03 -11.96 -13.05
C TYR A 136 -13.22 -11.88 -11.53
N THR A 137 -14.32 -11.27 -11.10
CA THR A 137 -14.61 -11.07 -9.68
C THR A 137 -14.83 -12.40 -8.95
N ARG A 138 -15.48 -13.36 -9.59
CA ARG A 138 -15.67 -14.71 -9.01
C ARG A 138 -14.34 -15.40 -8.73
N ILE A 139 -13.42 -15.40 -9.69
CA ILE A 139 -12.10 -16.02 -9.53
C ILE A 139 -11.34 -15.32 -8.40
N GLN A 140 -11.32 -13.99 -8.39
CA GLN A 140 -10.66 -13.22 -7.34
C GLN A 140 -11.22 -13.50 -5.94
N LEU A 141 -12.53 -13.61 -5.81
CA LEU A 141 -13.18 -13.94 -4.54
C LEU A 141 -12.84 -15.36 -4.06
N VAL A 142 -12.78 -16.35 -4.96
CA VAL A 142 -12.36 -17.71 -4.60
C VAL A 142 -10.94 -17.73 -4.02
N PHE A 143 -10.04 -16.90 -4.56
CA PHE A 143 -8.65 -16.80 -4.11
C PHE A 143 -8.44 -15.71 -3.04
N ALA A 144 -9.48 -15.07 -2.54
CA ALA A 144 -9.38 -14.07 -1.47
C ALA A 144 -8.56 -14.57 -0.26
N PRO A 145 -8.65 -15.83 0.22
CA PRO A 145 -7.80 -16.32 1.30
C PRO A 145 -6.29 -16.16 1.00
N MET A 146 -5.88 -16.39 -0.24
CA MET A 146 -4.47 -16.21 -0.66
C MET A 146 -4.06 -14.74 -0.68
N LEU A 147 -4.93 -13.84 -1.12
CA LEU A 147 -4.69 -12.40 -1.07
C LEU A 147 -4.49 -11.92 0.38
N PHE A 148 -5.34 -12.34 1.31
CA PHE A 148 -5.20 -11.95 2.72
C PHE A 148 -3.93 -12.52 3.36
N LEU A 149 -3.57 -13.76 3.06
CA LEU A 149 -2.32 -14.35 3.54
C LEU A 149 -1.10 -13.64 2.96
N GLN A 150 -1.09 -13.33 1.66
CA GLN A 150 -0.01 -12.59 1.01
C GLN A 150 0.21 -11.23 1.70
N THR A 151 -0.84 -10.42 1.85
CA THR A 151 -0.74 -9.09 2.45
C THR A 151 -0.26 -9.15 3.90
N ALA A 152 -0.71 -10.14 4.68
CA ALA A 152 -0.23 -10.37 6.04
C ALA A 152 1.25 -10.80 6.05
N PHE A 153 1.67 -11.75 5.21
CA PHE A 153 3.05 -12.23 5.19
C PHE A 153 4.05 -11.18 4.71
N GLN A 154 3.67 -10.26 3.82
CA GLN A 154 4.53 -9.14 3.41
C GLN A 154 5.08 -8.35 4.60
N THR A 155 4.22 -8.02 5.57
CA THR A 155 4.63 -7.28 6.77
C THR A 155 5.26 -8.20 7.82
N LEU A 156 4.77 -9.44 7.95
CA LEU A 156 5.22 -10.37 8.98
C LEU A 156 6.60 -10.98 8.69
N PHE A 157 7.04 -11.08 7.43
CA PHE A 157 8.43 -11.41 7.10
C PHE A 157 9.39 -10.35 7.63
N VAL A 158 9.03 -9.07 7.54
CA VAL A 158 9.83 -7.97 8.09
C VAL A 158 9.87 -8.06 9.61
N THR A 159 8.73 -8.32 10.26
CA THR A 159 8.60 -8.53 11.71
C THR A 159 9.39 -9.74 12.21
N ALA A 160 9.51 -10.79 11.39
CA ALA A 160 10.36 -11.95 11.67
C ALA A 160 11.85 -11.68 11.41
N GLY A 161 12.23 -10.45 10.99
CA GLY A 161 13.60 -10.08 10.68
C GLY A 161 14.11 -10.63 9.35
N LYS A 162 13.21 -10.97 8.43
CA LYS A 162 13.51 -11.56 7.11
C LYS A 162 12.94 -10.74 5.94
N PRO A 163 13.24 -9.43 5.84
CA PRO A 163 12.68 -8.59 4.76
C PRO A 163 13.08 -9.07 3.36
N GLY A 164 14.27 -9.66 3.21
CA GLY A 164 14.71 -10.24 1.93
C GLY A 164 13.85 -11.41 1.47
N LEU A 165 13.29 -12.21 2.40
CA LEU A 165 12.35 -13.28 2.04
C LEU A 165 11.01 -12.70 1.58
N GLY A 166 10.54 -11.61 2.21
CA GLY A 166 9.38 -10.85 1.75
C GLY A 166 9.55 -10.34 0.32
N LEU A 167 10.71 -9.74 0.01
CA LEU A 167 11.06 -9.31 -1.35
C LEU A 167 11.04 -10.49 -2.32
N LEU A 168 11.76 -11.57 -2.01
CA LEU A 168 11.90 -12.72 -2.90
C LEU A 168 10.54 -13.35 -3.25
N THR A 169 9.68 -13.51 -2.24
CA THR A 169 8.35 -14.10 -2.44
C THR A 169 7.41 -13.18 -3.23
N SER A 170 7.46 -11.88 -2.99
CA SER A 170 6.66 -10.90 -3.74
C SER A 170 7.12 -10.79 -5.19
N VAL A 171 8.42 -10.76 -5.44
CA VAL A 171 8.99 -10.78 -6.80
C VAL A 171 8.64 -12.09 -7.51
N GLY A 172 8.77 -13.22 -6.81
CA GLY A 172 8.38 -14.52 -7.34
C GLY A 172 6.90 -14.57 -7.73
N GLY A 173 6.02 -14.02 -6.89
CA GLY A 173 4.59 -13.88 -7.20
C GLY A 173 4.33 -13.00 -8.42
N GLY A 174 5.00 -11.84 -8.51
CA GLY A 174 4.90 -10.93 -9.65
C GLY A 174 5.39 -11.55 -10.96
N ILE A 175 6.54 -12.22 -10.95
CA ILE A 175 7.05 -12.95 -12.13
C ILE A 175 6.08 -14.06 -12.54
N THR A 176 5.56 -14.83 -11.57
CA THR A 176 4.57 -15.88 -11.83
C THR A 176 3.33 -15.30 -12.51
N ASN A 177 2.82 -14.17 -12.02
CA ASN A 177 1.68 -13.52 -12.65
C ASN A 177 2.00 -13.08 -14.09
N VAL A 178 3.07 -12.31 -14.32
CA VAL A 178 3.43 -11.82 -15.68
C VAL A 178 3.61 -12.96 -16.69
N VAL A 179 4.29 -14.04 -16.27
CA VAL A 179 4.49 -15.23 -17.13
C VAL A 179 3.15 -15.91 -17.44
N LEU A 180 2.29 -16.05 -16.43
CA LEU A 180 0.99 -16.69 -16.59
C LEU A 180 -0.01 -15.79 -17.35
N ASP A 181 0.06 -14.47 -17.20
CA ASP A 181 -0.72 -13.52 -18.01
C ASP A 181 -0.39 -13.69 -19.50
N TRP A 182 0.90 -13.72 -19.83
CA TRP A 182 1.32 -13.99 -21.19
C TRP A 182 0.82 -15.35 -21.70
N LEU A 183 0.95 -16.40 -20.90
CA LEU A 183 0.57 -17.75 -21.29
C LEU A 183 -0.96 -17.90 -21.45
N PHE A 184 -1.74 -17.43 -20.48
CA PHE A 184 -3.18 -17.64 -20.45
C PHE A 184 -3.92 -16.70 -21.39
N MET A 185 -3.52 -15.43 -21.48
CA MET A 185 -4.16 -14.47 -22.38
C MET A 185 -3.63 -14.56 -23.82
N GLY A 186 -2.36 -14.89 -24.03
CA GLY A 186 -1.75 -15.04 -25.36
C GLY A 186 -2.08 -16.41 -25.96
N PRO A 187 -1.20 -17.43 -25.85
CA PRO A 187 -1.38 -18.71 -26.52
C PRO A 187 -2.68 -19.45 -26.18
N MET A 188 -3.16 -19.35 -24.92
CA MET A 188 -4.36 -20.06 -24.48
C MET A 188 -5.66 -19.30 -24.74
N ASN A 189 -5.61 -18.02 -25.11
CA ASN A 189 -6.78 -17.18 -25.41
C ASN A 189 -7.88 -17.19 -24.34
N MET A 190 -7.50 -17.27 -23.05
CA MET A 190 -8.46 -17.34 -21.93
C MET A 190 -9.08 -15.96 -21.58
N GLY A 191 -8.64 -14.88 -22.24
CA GLY A 191 -9.17 -13.54 -22.00
C GLY A 191 -9.10 -13.10 -20.54
N VAL A 192 -10.19 -12.51 -20.03
CA VAL A 192 -10.30 -11.99 -18.66
C VAL A 192 -10.14 -13.08 -17.59
N ALA A 193 -10.60 -14.31 -17.87
CA ALA A 193 -10.42 -15.43 -16.96
C ALA A 193 -8.93 -15.77 -16.76
N GLY A 194 -8.15 -15.70 -17.84
CA GLY A 194 -6.68 -15.91 -17.80
C GLY A 194 -5.99 -14.88 -16.91
N ALA A 195 -6.30 -13.60 -17.06
CA ALA A 195 -5.80 -12.54 -16.22
C ALA A 195 -6.12 -12.75 -14.74
N ALA A 196 -7.38 -13.08 -14.42
CA ALA A 196 -7.80 -13.35 -13.05
C ALA A 196 -7.03 -14.52 -12.42
N ILE A 197 -6.90 -15.64 -13.13
CA ILE A 197 -6.19 -16.83 -12.65
C ILE A 197 -4.70 -16.53 -12.45
N ALA A 198 -4.06 -15.86 -13.40
CA ALA A 198 -2.65 -15.50 -13.32
C ALA A 198 -2.35 -14.62 -12.09
N THR A 199 -3.17 -13.59 -11.86
CA THR A 199 -3.07 -12.73 -10.67
C THR A 199 -3.24 -13.52 -9.39
N CYS A 200 -4.25 -14.39 -9.32
CA CYS A 200 -4.52 -15.22 -8.15
C CYS A 200 -3.39 -16.23 -7.86
N LEU A 201 -2.82 -16.83 -8.89
CA LEU A 201 -1.66 -17.72 -8.74
C LEU A 201 -0.40 -16.95 -8.29
N GLY A 202 -0.26 -15.70 -8.71
CA GLY A 202 0.75 -14.78 -8.17
C GLY A 202 0.62 -14.60 -6.65
N TYR A 203 -0.61 -14.48 -6.13
CA TYR A 203 -0.87 -14.39 -4.68
C TYR A 203 -0.55 -15.69 -3.93
N CYS A 204 -0.67 -16.84 -4.60
CA CYS A 204 -0.37 -18.13 -3.99
C CYS A 204 1.11 -18.28 -3.63
N VAL A 205 2.03 -17.72 -4.39
CA VAL A 205 3.48 -17.86 -4.16
C VAL A 205 3.90 -17.35 -2.78
N PRO A 206 3.70 -16.06 -2.42
CA PRO A 206 4.07 -15.57 -1.09
C PRO A 206 3.24 -16.23 0.02
N SER A 207 1.99 -16.59 -0.23
CA SER A 207 1.12 -17.24 0.75
C SER A 207 1.61 -18.64 1.11
N ILE A 208 1.90 -19.48 0.12
CA ILE A 208 2.38 -20.85 0.32
C ILE A 208 3.78 -20.84 0.94
N VAL A 209 4.67 -20.01 0.41
CA VAL A 209 6.04 -19.90 0.97
C VAL A 209 5.99 -19.42 2.42
N GLY A 210 5.12 -18.45 2.75
CA GLY A 210 4.89 -17.99 4.12
C GLY A 210 4.41 -19.10 5.04
N LEU A 211 3.38 -19.82 4.65
CA LEU A 211 2.87 -20.97 5.42
C LEU A 211 3.95 -22.03 5.64
N VAL A 212 4.68 -22.42 4.59
CA VAL A 212 5.76 -23.43 4.69
C VAL A 212 6.89 -22.95 5.57
N TYR A 213 7.34 -21.68 5.38
CA TYR A 213 8.44 -21.11 6.15
C TYR A 213 8.13 -21.07 7.65
N PHE A 214 6.99 -20.53 8.06
CA PHE A 214 6.62 -20.39 9.47
C PHE A 214 6.19 -21.71 10.12
N THR A 215 5.85 -22.73 9.33
CA THR A 215 5.60 -24.09 9.85
C THR A 215 6.91 -24.83 10.10
N LYS A 216 7.89 -24.74 9.19
CA LYS A 216 9.14 -25.51 9.28
C LYS A 216 10.19 -24.83 10.15
N ASN A 217 10.27 -23.50 10.14
CA ASN A 217 11.33 -22.75 10.83
C ASN A 217 11.01 -22.53 12.31
N ARG A 218 11.23 -23.56 13.14
CA ARG A 218 11.00 -23.51 14.61
C ARG A 218 12.08 -22.76 15.40
N THR A 219 13.20 -22.40 14.76
CA THR A 219 14.33 -21.70 15.40
C THR A 219 14.22 -20.17 15.24
N GLY A 220 13.27 -19.67 14.43
CA GLY A 220 13.04 -18.25 14.21
C GLY A 220 12.33 -17.55 15.39
N SER A 221 12.25 -16.23 15.31
CA SER A 221 11.52 -15.42 16.28
C SER A 221 10.01 -15.68 16.25
N LEU A 222 9.46 -15.94 15.05
CA LEU A 222 8.05 -16.25 14.80
C LEU A 222 7.91 -17.62 14.14
N TYR A 223 6.93 -18.39 14.58
CA TYR A 223 6.47 -19.65 14.00
C TYR A 223 5.07 -19.98 14.55
N PHE A 224 4.35 -20.90 13.91
CA PHE A 224 3.02 -21.28 14.33
C PHE A 224 3.03 -22.04 15.65
N VAL A 225 2.16 -21.61 16.58
CA VAL A 225 1.92 -22.22 17.89
C VAL A 225 0.41 -22.29 18.13
N PRO A 226 -0.08 -23.19 19.00
CA PRO A 226 -1.47 -23.13 19.45
C PRO A 226 -1.79 -21.76 20.04
N PHE A 227 -2.97 -21.22 19.69
CA PHE A 227 -3.41 -19.91 20.17
C PHE A 227 -4.82 -19.99 20.77
N LYS A 228 -5.14 -19.05 21.63
CA LYS A 228 -6.50 -18.74 22.04
C LYS A 228 -6.91 -17.44 21.35
N PHE A 229 -8.16 -17.38 20.91
CA PHE A 229 -8.68 -16.15 20.29
C PHE A 229 -8.71 -15.01 21.33
N ASP A 230 -8.04 -13.92 21.02
CA ASP A 230 -8.00 -12.70 21.82
C ASP A 230 -8.59 -11.55 21.00
N GLY A 231 -9.89 -11.29 21.23
CA GLY A 231 -10.61 -10.23 20.55
C GLY A 231 -10.09 -8.84 20.86
N ALA A 232 -9.55 -8.62 22.06
CA ALA A 232 -8.99 -7.31 22.44
C ALA A 232 -7.70 -7.01 21.65
N THR A 233 -6.82 -7.99 21.52
CA THR A 233 -5.60 -7.86 20.70
C THR A 233 -5.95 -7.70 19.22
N LEU A 234 -6.96 -8.42 18.71
CA LEU A 234 -7.42 -8.26 17.34
C LEU A 234 -8.00 -6.86 17.09
N ALA A 235 -8.88 -6.37 17.97
CA ALA A 235 -9.43 -5.01 17.87
C ALA A 235 -8.33 -3.94 17.92
N ALA A 236 -7.32 -4.12 18.79
CA ALA A 236 -6.17 -3.24 18.85
C ALA A 236 -5.35 -3.29 17.54
N ALA A 237 -5.17 -4.46 16.92
CA ALA A 237 -4.50 -4.60 15.63
C ALA A 237 -5.28 -3.90 14.52
N CYS A 238 -6.59 -4.10 14.43
CA CYS A 238 -7.45 -3.42 13.46
C CYS A 238 -7.43 -1.91 13.66
N GLY A 239 -7.58 -1.43 14.89
CA GLY A 239 -7.50 0.00 15.21
C GLY A 239 -6.16 0.62 14.85
N ASN A 240 -5.07 -0.11 15.11
CA ASN A 240 -3.72 0.36 14.82
C ASN A 240 -3.40 0.39 13.31
N GLY A 241 -3.94 -0.54 12.53
CA GLY A 241 -3.76 -0.59 11.08
C GLY A 241 -4.85 0.15 10.28
N SER A 242 -5.84 0.75 10.96
CA SER A 242 -6.97 1.44 10.28
C SER A 242 -6.51 2.61 9.41
N SER A 243 -5.39 3.25 9.74
CA SER A 243 -4.78 4.33 8.95
C SER A 243 -4.46 3.89 7.52
N GLU A 244 -3.92 2.69 7.37
CA GLU A 244 -3.55 2.13 6.06
C GLU A 244 -4.80 1.75 5.26
N MET A 245 -5.81 1.18 5.92
CA MET A 245 -7.09 0.87 5.30
C MET A 245 -7.76 2.14 4.78
N VAL A 246 -7.83 3.19 5.61
CA VAL A 246 -8.43 4.48 5.23
C VAL A 246 -7.68 5.11 4.05
N SER A 247 -6.34 5.08 4.07
CA SER A 247 -5.53 5.64 2.98
C SER A 247 -5.81 4.93 1.64
N ASN A 248 -5.94 3.61 1.65
CA ASN A 248 -6.24 2.85 0.44
C ASN A 248 -7.65 3.17 -0.12
N ILE A 249 -8.66 3.24 0.75
CA ILE A 249 -10.03 3.58 0.34
C ILE A 249 -10.08 5.03 -0.16
N ALA A 250 -9.40 5.96 0.52
CA ALA A 250 -9.34 7.36 0.14
C ALA A 250 -8.75 7.56 -1.26
N ASN A 251 -7.73 6.77 -1.63
CA ASN A 251 -7.15 6.82 -2.98
C ASN A 251 -8.18 6.53 -4.08
N ALA A 252 -9.08 5.59 -3.87
CA ALA A 252 -10.14 5.30 -4.84
C ALA A 252 -11.12 6.48 -4.98
N ILE A 253 -11.51 7.09 -3.85
CA ILE A 253 -12.42 8.25 -3.82
C ILE A 253 -11.77 9.45 -4.50
N THR A 254 -10.52 9.75 -4.18
CA THR A 254 -9.80 10.91 -4.73
C THR A 254 -9.54 10.77 -6.21
N THR A 255 -9.23 9.57 -6.70
CA THR A 255 -9.10 9.29 -8.13
C THR A 255 -10.40 9.58 -8.88
N PHE A 256 -11.53 9.15 -8.32
CA PHE A 256 -12.85 9.46 -8.90
C PHE A 256 -13.11 10.97 -8.96
N VAL A 257 -12.82 11.70 -7.90
CA VAL A 257 -13.00 13.16 -7.85
C VAL A 257 -12.10 13.87 -8.87
N PHE A 258 -10.82 13.47 -8.97
CA PHE A 258 -9.90 14.00 -9.98
C PHE A 258 -10.42 13.81 -11.40
N ASN A 259 -10.81 12.59 -11.74
CA ASN A 259 -11.31 12.27 -13.08
C ASN A 259 -12.57 13.09 -13.40
N THR A 260 -13.49 13.23 -12.45
CA THR A 260 -14.71 14.02 -12.61
C THR A 260 -14.42 15.50 -12.85
N LEU A 261 -13.49 16.07 -12.09
CA LEU A 261 -13.13 17.49 -12.23
C LEU A 261 -12.40 17.74 -13.54
N PHE A 262 -11.37 16.94 -13.88
CA PHE A 262 -10.65 17.12 -15.13
C PHE A 262 -11.53 16.88 -16.35
N MET A 263 -12.43 15.89 -16.31
CA MET A 263 -13.40 15.66 -17.37
C MET A 263 -14.26 16.91 -17.61
N ARG A 264 -14.65 17.60 -16.55
CA ARG A 264 -15.46 18.83 -16.64
C ARG A 264 -14.69 20.03 -17.19
N TYR A 265 -13.39 20.18 -16.87
CA TYR A 265 -12.61 21.36 -17.25
C TYR A 265 -11.86 21.20 -18.59
N ARG A 266 -11.35 20.01 -18.89
CA ARG A 266 -10.49 19.72 -20.05
C ARG A 266 -10.86 18.47 -20.84
N GLY A 267 -11.96 17.82 -20.47
CA GLY A 267 -12.38 16.57 -21.11
C GLY A 267 -11.39 15.43 -20.92
N GLU A 268 -11.30 14.54 -21.89
CA GLU A 268 -10.44 13.35 -21.83
C GLU A 268 -8.95 13.68 -21.75
N ASP A 269 -8.52 14.78 -22.40
CA ASP A 269 -7.11 15.23 -22.36
C ASP A 269 -6.66 15.63 -20.94
N GLY A 270 -7.55 16.26 -20.18
CA GLY A 270 -7.29 16.58 -18.78
C GLY A 270 -7.16 15.35 -17.89
N VAL A 271 -8.04 14.36 -18.10
CA VAL A 271 -7.96 13.09 -17.37
C VAL A 271 -6.68 12.34 -17.71
N ALA A 272 -6.26 12.35 -18.98
CA ALA A 272 -5.00 11.75 -19.39
C ALA A 272 -3.79 12.44 -18.74
N ALA A 273 -3.79 13.78 -18.70
CA ALA A 273 -2.70 14.56 -18.11
C ALA A 273 -2.54 14.30 -16.59
N ILE A 274 -3.65 14.30 -15.81
CA ILE A 274 -3.58 14.00 -14.37
C ILE A 274 -3.18 12.55 -14.12
N THR A 275 -3.60 11.61 -14.96
CA THR A 275 -3.23 10.20 -14.82
C THR A 275 -1.71 10.02 -14.90
N ILE A 276 -1.03 10.73 -15.78
CA ILE A 276 0.44 10.71 -15.85
C ILE A 276 1.05 11.20 -14.52
N ALA A 277 0.56 12.30 -13.97
CA ALA A 277 1.03 12.80 -12.67
C ALA A 277 0.78 11.81 -11.53
N MET A 278 -0.37 11.12 -11.54
CA MET A 278 -0.68 10.08 -10.56
C MET A 278 0.24 8.85 -10.67
N TYR A 279 0.72 8.50 -11.86
CA TYR A 279 1.73 7.44 -12.01
C TYR A 279 3.06 7.82 -11.36
N PHE A 280 3.52 9.06 -11.50
CA PHE A 280 4.68 9.54 -10.76
C PHE A 280 4.47 9.45 -9.25
N GLN A 281 3.32 9.94 -8.79
CA GLN A 281 2.97 9.86 -7.36
C GLN A 281 2.98 8.42 -6.86
N PHE A 282 2.42 7.48 -7.63
CA PHE A 282 2.35 6.07 -7.25
C PHE A 282 3.74 5.47 -7.04
N VAL A 283 4.67 5.71 -7.97
CA VAL A 283 6.05 5.23 -7.87
C VAL A 283 6.79 5.86 -6.68
N PHE A 284 6.68 7.17 -6.51
CA PHE A 284 7.38 7.86 -5.41
C PHE A 284 6.79 7.51 -4.04
N THR A 285 5.47 7.38 -3.96
CA THR A 285 4.79 6.92 -2.73
C THR A 285 5.23 5.51 -2.34
N ALA A 286 5.50 4.64 -3.30
CA ALA A 286 6.00 3.29 -3.04
C ALA A 286 7.34 3.29 -2.28
N VAL A 287 8.23 4.26 -2.54
CA VAL A 287 9.48 4.42 -1.80
C VAL A 287 9.21 4.74 -0.33
N TYR A 288 8.33 5.70 -0.05
CA TYR A 288 8.00 6.09 1.32
C TYR A 288 7.26 4.99 2.09
N PHE A 289 6.30 4.34 1.45
CA PHE A 289 5.60 3.20 2.06
C PHE A 289 6.55 2.03 2.30
N GLY A 290 7.37 1.67 1.32
CA GLY A 290 8.34 0.60 1.45
C GLY A 290 9.33 0.84 2.58
N PHE A 291 9.85 2.06 2.68
CA PHE A 291 10.72 2.45 3.79
C PHE A 291 9.98 2.38 5.13
N SER A 292 8.84 3.03 5.23
CA SER A 292 8.05 3.12 6.48
C SER A 292 7.64 1.74 7.00
N MET A 293 7.10 0.87 6.13
CA MET A 293 6.76 -0.51 6.49
C MET A 293 8.00 -1.34 6.85
N GLY A 294 9.15 -1.06 6.21
CA GLY A 294 10.41 -1.74 6.51
C GLY A 294 10.95 -1.41 7.90
N VAL A 295 10.83 -0.15 8.33
CA VAL A 295 11.36 0.30 9.64
C VAL A 295 10.34 0.18 10.78
N ALA A 296 9.04 0.12 10.50
CA ALA A 296 7.99 0.05 11.52
C ALA A 296 8.19 -1.09 12.55
N PRO A 297 8.49 -2.34 12.17
CA PRO A 297 8.74 -3.40 13.15
C PRO A 297 9.97 -3.15 14.03
N VAL A 298 10.99 -2.48 13.49
CA VAL A 298 12.18 -2.11 14.27
C VAL A 298 11.82 -1.08 15.32
N ILE A 299 11.07 -0.05 14.96
CA ILE A 299 10.57 0.98 15.87
C ILE A 299 9.69 0.36 16.96
N SER A 300 8.73 -0.50 16.56
CA SER A 300 7.83 -1.19 17.49
C SER A 300 8.59 -2.07 18.49
N TYR A 301 9.61 -2.78 18.00
CA TYR A 301 10.47 -3.62 18.85
C TYR A 301 11.24 -2.76 19.87
N LYS A 302 11.91 -1.68 19.42
CA LYS A 302 12.69 -0.80 20.30
C LYS A 302 11.81 -0.05 21.30
N PHE A 303 10.59 0.29 20.90
CA PHE A 303 9.59 0.84 21.81
C PHE A 303 9.16 -0.17 22.87
N GLY A 304 8.92 -1.44 22.51
CA GLY A 304 8.62 -2.51 23.45
C GLY A 304 9.78 -2.82 24.39
N GLU A 305 11.02 -2.79 23.89
CA GLU A 305 12.26 -2.96 24.65
C GLU A 305 12.51 -1.79 25.65
N LYS A 306 11.76 -0.68 25.52
CA LYS A 306 11.97 0.59 26.24
C LYS A 306 13.37 1.17 26.03
N ASN A 307 14.00 0.89 24.91
CA ASN A 307 15.32 1.37 24.53
C ASN A 307 15.23 2.77 23.92
N ILE A 308 14.99 3.75 24.76
CA ILE A 308 14.78 5.15 24.37
C ILE A 308 15.96 5.73 23.56
N PRO A 309 17.25 5.53 23.94
CA PRO A 309 18.35 6.06 23.15
C PRO A 309 18.37 5.54 21.73
N GLN A 310 18.11 4.23 21.53
CA GLN A 310 18.08 3.63 20.22
C GLN A 310 16.84 4.07 19.44
N LEU A 311 15.67 4.19 20.08
CA LEU A 311 14.45 4.68 19.46
C LEU A 311 14.64 6.10 18.90
N ARG A 312 15.23 7.00 19.71
CA ARG A 312 15.56 8.37 19.30
C ARG A 312 16.54 8.41 18.14
N HIS A 313 17.57 7.59 18.17
CA HIS A 313 18.55 7.49 17.09
C HIS A 313 17.89 7.03 15.78
N ILE A 314 17.06 5.99 15.83
CA ILE A 314 16.30 5.48 14.68
C ILE A 314 15.37 6.56 14.12
N PHE A 315 14.66 7.28 14.98
CA PHE A 315 13.77 8.36 14.54
C PHE A 315 14.54 9.43 13.74
N HIS A 316 15.71 9.87 14.22
CA HIS A 316 16.51 10.85 13.48
C HIS A 316 17.00 10.32 12.13
N ILE A 317 17.44 9.07 12.07
CA ILE A 317 17.84 8.43 10.80
C ILE A 317 16.65 8.41 9.83
N CYS A 318 15.49 7.99 10.30
CA CYS A 318 14.28 7.90 9.46
C CYS A 318 13.86 9.28 8.95
N MET A 319 13.80 10.30 9.80
CA MET A 319 13.44 11.65 9.38
C MET A 319 14.43 12.22 8.36
N THR A 320 15.74 12.06 8.62
CA THR A 320 16.77 12.49 7.66
C THR A 320 16.63 11.79 6.32
N PHE A 321 16.40 10.48 6.32
CA PHE A 321 16.19 9.73 5.09
C PHE A 321 14.94 10.19 4.34
N VAL A 322 13.81 10.35 5.03
CA VAL A 322 12.55 10.81 4.41
C VAL A 322 12.70 12.19 3.80
N LEU A 323 13.34 13.14 4.49
CA LEU A 323 13.57 14.49 3.97
C LEU A 323 14.52 14.47 2.77
N ALA A 324 15.59 13.68 2.82
CA ALA A 324 16.51 13.51 1.69
C ALA A 324 15.80 12.89 0.48
N CYS A 325 14.97 11.84 0.69
CA CYS A 325 14.16 11.25 -0.36
C CYS A 325 13.12 12.24 -0.92
N SER A 326 12.50 13.07 -0.08
CA SER A 326 11.55 14.09 -0.52
C SER A 326 12.19 15.09 -1.47
N LEU A 327 13.39 15.56 -1.14
CA LEU A 327 14.15 16.42 -2.04
C LEU A 327 14.56 15.66 -3.32
N GLY A 328 15.02 14.41 -3.17
CA GLY A 328 15.42 13.57 -4.29
C GLY A 328 14.27 13.29 -5.27
N THR A 329 13.09 12.92 -4.77
CA THR A 329 11.91 12.67 -5.62
C THR A 329 11.41 13.93 -6.30
N TYR A 330 11.46 15.07 -5.62
CA TYR A 330 11.14 16.37 -6.22
C TYR A 330 12.08 16.71 -7.37
N VAL A 331 13.40 16.64 -7.16
CA VAL A 331 14.40 16.89 -8.21
C VAL A 331 14.26 15.88 -9.34
N LEU A 332 14.09 14.59 -9.02
CA LEU A 332 13.90 13.55 -10.01
C LEU A 332 12.63 13.76 -10.85
N SER A 333 11.54 14.22 -10.23
CA SER A 333 10.31 14.53 -10.96
C SER A 333 10.51 15.61 -12.03
N TRP A 334 11.31 16.64 -11.75
CA TRP A 334 11.66 17.67 -12.73
C TRP A 334 12.55 17.13 -13.85
N LEU A 335 13.56 16.33 -13.51
CA LEU A 335 14.49 15.77 -14.50
C LEU A 335 13.83 14.75 -15.43
N THR A 336 12.84 14.04 -14.93
CA THR A 336 12.15 12.96 -15.68
C THR A 336 10.82 13.40 -16.29
N LEU A 337 10.33 14.61 -16.02
CA LEU A 337 9.03 15.07 -16.50
C LEU A 337 8.92 15.01 -18.03
N GLU A 338 9.81 15.70 -18.73
CA GLU A 338 9.75 15.80 -20.20
C GLU A 338 9.98 14.45 -20.88
N PRO A 339 11.03 13.66 -20.53
CA PRO A 339 11.21 12.32 -21.07
C PRO A 339 10.01 11.41 -20.83
N ALA A 340 9.42 11.43 -19.64
CA ALA A 340 8.27 10.60 -19.34
C ALA A 340 7.01 11.06 -20.08
N LEU A 341 6.75 12.36 -20.17
CA LEU A 341 5.63 12.87 -20.94
C LEU A 341 5.71 12.45 -22.42
N THR A 342 6.90 12.55 -23.04
CA THR A 342 7.10 12.15 -24.42
C THR A 342 6.93 10.65 -24.67
N LEU A 343 7.02 9.82 -23.62
CA LEU A 343 6.73 8.39 -23.69
C LEU A 343 5.22 8.11 -23.82
N PHE A 344 4.40 8.94 -23.13
CA PHE A 344 2.94 8.75 -23.10
C PHE A 344 2.20 9.55 -24.17
N THR A 345 2.74 10.70 -24.58
CA THR A 345 2.05 11.62 -25.50
C THR A 345 3.04 12.39 -26.38
N PRO A 346 2.70 12.66 -27.67
CA PRO A 346 3.55 13.46 -28.54
C PRO A 346 3.73 14.89 -28.02
N ARG A 347 4.91 15.46 -28.27
CA ARG A 347 5.18 16.89 -27.97
C ARG A 347 4.21 17.77 -28.74
N GLY A 348 3.67 18.80 -28.07
CA GLY A 348 2.71 19.74 -28.66
C GLY A 348 1.27 19.22 -28.70
N SER A 349 0.98 18.04 -28.16
CA SER A 349 -0.40 17.61 -27.95
C SER A 349 -1.06 18.36 -26.79
N SER A 350 -2.39 18.45 -26.79
CA SER A 350 -3.15 19.08 -25.69
C SER A 350 -2.81 18.46 -24.34
N VAL A 351 -2.70 17.12 -24.26
CA VAL A 351 -2.31 16.39 -23.05
C VAL A 351 -0.92 16.81 -22.56
N TYR A 352 0.05 16.95 -23.49
CA TYR A 352 1.41 17.39 -23.16
C TYR A 352 1.43 18.79 -22.57
N GLU A 353 0.70 19.74 -23.18
CA GLU A 353 0.63 21.13 -22.71
C GLU A 353 -0.03 21.24 -21.32
N ILE A 354 -1.15 20.55 -21.11
CA ILE A 354 -1.85 20.50 -19.83
C ILE A 354 -0.93 19.93 -18.73
N ALA A 355 -0.26 18.81 -19.03
CA ALA A 355 0.63 18.19 -18.06
C ALA A 355 1.87 19.04 -17.77
N MET A 356 2.51 19.66 -18.78
CA MET A 356 3.66 20.55 -18.60
C MET A 356 3.33 21.80 -17.78
N HIS A 357 2.10 22.30 -17.88
CA HIS A 357 1.64 23.42 -17.06
C HIS A 357 1.33 22.99 -15.62
N GLY A 358 0.61 21.90 -15.44
CA GLY A 358 0.09 21.49 -14.14
C GLY A 358 1.05 20.68 -13.29
N PHE A 359 1.89 19.84 -13.89
CA PHE A 359 2.78 18.94 -13.16
C PHE A 359 3.81 19.67 -12.26
N PRO A 360 4.41 20.80 -12.66
CA PRO A 360 5.29 21.54 -11.77
C PRO A 360 4.64 21.98 -10.47
N ILE A 361 3.35 22.35 -10.52
CA ILE A 361 2.56 22.71 -9.33
C ILE A 361 2.34 21.45 -8.49
N TYR A 362 1.92 20.37 -9.14
CA TYR A 362 1.68 19.08 -8.48
C TYR A 362 2.93 18.51 -7.81
N ALA A 363 4.09 18.64 -8.46
CA ALA A 363 5.37 18.09 -8.00
C ALA A 363 5.81 18.62 -6.63
N VAL A 364 5.36 19.81 -6.21
CA VAL A 364 5.62 20.35 -4.86
C VAL A 364 5.11 19.40 -3.78
N SER A 365 4.05 18.63 -4.05
CA SER A 365 3.53 17.64 -3.11
C SER A 365 4.56 16.56 -2.76
N PHE A 366 5.50 16.23 -3.66
CA PHE A 366 6.54 15.23 -3.43
C PHE A 366 7.52 15.63 -2.33
N LEU A 367 7.70 16.93 -2.09
CA LEU A 367 8.48 17.42 -0.95
C LEU A 367 7.81 17.18 0.40
N LEU A 368 6.50 17.06 0.40
CA LEU A 368 5.68 17.09 1.62
C LEU A 368 5.17 15.69 2.03
N MET A 369 4.78 14.86 1.04
CA MET A 369 4.08 13.60 1.30
C MET A 369 4.88 12.61 2.16
N GLY A 370 6.19 12.55 2.02
CA GLY A 370 7.04 11.61 2.73
C GLY A 370 6.94 11.77 4.25
N THR A 371 6.91 13.02 4.73
CA THR A 371 6.82 13.33 6.16
C THR A 371 5.52 12.82 6.77
N SER A 372 4.40 13.02 6.11
CA SER A 372 3.08 12.58 6.61
C SER A 372 2.93 11.06 6.55
N ILE A 373 3.43 10.41 5.50
CA ILE A 373 3.42 8.94 5.38
C ILE A 373 4.25 8.32 6.51
N PHE A 374 5.46 8.81 6.72
CA PHE A 374 6.31 8.31 7.79
C PHE A 374 5.73 8.60 9.18
N ALA A 375 5.18 9.78 9.42
CA ALA A 375 4.55 10.12 10.70
C ALA A 375 3.39 9.18 11.04
N SER A 376 2.50 8.91 10.09
CA SER A 376 1.42 7.93 10.27
C SER A 376 1.97 6.54 10.62
N SER A 377 2.94 6.04 9.86
CA SER A 377 3.57 4.75 10.10
C SER A 377 4.31 4.68 11.45
N LEU A 378 4.95 5.77 11.86
CA LEU A 378 5.60 5.88 13.18
C LEU A 378 4.58 5.70 14.32
N PHE A 379 3.43 6.38 14.27
CA PHE A 379 2.42 6.24 15.30
C PHE A 379 1.76 4.85 15.28
N THR A 380 1.59 4.24 14.11
CA THR A 380 1.22 2.80 14.00
C THR A 380 2.26 1.92 14.70
N ALA A 381 3.54 2.15 14.45
CA ALA A 381 4.63 1.40 15.08
C ALA A 381 4.69 1.61 16.61
N LEU A 382 4.36 2.79 17.10
CA LEU A 382 4.25 3.11 18.53
C LEU A 382 2.93 2.60 19.16
N SER A 383 2.10 1.90 18.41
CA SER A 383 0.77 1.40 18.82
C SER A 383 -0.21 2.52 19.19
N ASP A 384 -0.09 3.69 18.57
CA ASP A 384 -1.03 4.81 18.67
C ASP A 384 -1.84 4.93 17.37
N GLY A 385 -2.68 3.93 17.12
CA GLY A 385 -3.48 3.83 15.89
C GLY A 385 -4.44 5.01 15.69
N LEU A 386 -4.92 5.63 16.78
CA LEU A 386 -5.79 6.79 16.67
C LEU A 386 -5.07 7.99 16.05
N VAL A 387 -3.87 8.31 16.52
CA VAL A 387 -3.09 9.42 15.95
C VAL A 387 -2.69 9.10 14.51
N SER A 388 -2.28 7.87 14.23
CA SER A 388 -1.98 7.41 12.88
C SER A 388 -3.19 7.59 11.95
N ALA A 389 -4.38 7.14 12.39
CA ALA A 389 -5.61 7.28 11.61
C ALA A 389 -6.00 8.76 11.39
N ILE A 390 -5.86 9.63 12.38
CA ILE A 390 -6.12 11.07 12.23
C ILE A 390 -5.21 11.67 11.16
N ILE A 391 -3.90 11.40 11.20
CA ILE A 391 -2.94 11.90 10.22
C ILE A 391 -3.32 11.42 8.81
N SER A 392 -3.54 10.12 8.63
CA SER A 392 -3.87 9.53 7.34
C SER A 392 -5.21 10.05 6.80
N PHE A 393 -6.27 10.01 7.62
CA PHE A 393 -7.62 10.43 7.22
C PHE A 393 -7.66 11.91 6.85
N SER A 394 -7.05 12.76 7.69
CA SER A 394 -7.00 14.19 7.42
C SER A 394 -6.31 14.49 6.10
N ARG A 395 -5.15 13.88 5.85
CA ARG A 395 -4.34 14.11 4.66
C ARG A 395 -5.02 13.58 3.39
N THR A 396 -5.40 12.30 3.40
CA THR A 396 -5.81 11.59 2.17
C THR A 396 -7.26 11.83 1.78
N LEU A 397 -8.12 12.12 2.73
CA LEU A 397 -9.54 12.32 2.47
C LEU A 397 -9.99 13.74 2.76
N VAL A 398 -9.88 14.22 4.02
CA VAL A 398 -10.48 15.49 4.42
C VAL A 398 -9.86 16.67 3.66
N PHE A 399 -8.55 16.84 3.76
CA PHE A 399 -7.89 17.99 3.14
C PHE A 399 -7.88 17.88 1.62
N LEU A 400 -7.60 16.70 1.08
CA LEU A 400 -7.49 16.54 -0.37
C LEU A 400 -8.86 16.72 -1.04
N VAL A 401 -9.92 16.10 -0.54
CA VAL A 401 -11.27 16.28 -1.10
C VAL A 401 -11.75 17.71 -0.91
N ALA A 402 -11.53 18.31 0.26
CA ALA A 402 -11.90 19.70 0.49
C ALA A 402 -11.20 20.65 -0.48
N MET A 403 -9.88 20.49 -0.69
CA MET A 403 -9.12 21.33 -1.63
C MET A 403 -9.52 21.10 -3.07
N LEU A 404 -9.80 19.85 -3.48
CA LEU A 404 -10.31 19.52 -4.81
C LEU A 404 -11.68 20.14 -5.09
N LEU A 405 -12.51 20.35 -4.09
CA LEU A 405 -13.82 20.98 -4.24
C LEU A 405 -13.75 22.51 -4.16
N LEU A 406 -12.88 23.07 -3.31
CA LEU A 406 -12.83 24.51 -3.04
C LEU A 406 -11.93 25.27 -4.00
N LEU A 407 -10.70 24.80 -4.23
CA LEU A 407 -9.73 25.54 -5.05
C LEU A 407 -10.14 25.71 -6.52
N PRO A 408 -10.77 24.73 -7.18
CA PRO A 408 -11.25 24.94 -8.54
C PRO A 408 -12.34 26.00 -8.70
N LEU A 409 -13.09 26.29 -7.63
CA LEU A 409 -14.10 27.38 -7.65
C LEU A 409 -13.45 28.76 -7.79
N ILE A 410 -12.18 28.92 -7.35
CA ILE A 410 -11.48 30.19 -7.35
C ILE A 410 -10.43 30.22 -8.49
N LEU A 411 -9.68 29.14 -8.65
CA LEU A 411 -8.52 29.04 -9.53
C LEU A 411 -8.75 28.16 -10.76
N GLN A 412 -9.98 27.69 -10.97
CA GLN A 412 -10.35 26.79 -12.07
C GLN A 412 -9.41 25.57 -12.17
N GLU A 413 -8.88 25.28 -13.34
CA GLU A 413 -7.98 24.15 -13.59
C GLU A 413 -6.72 24.16 -12.71
N THR A 414 -6.10 25.33 -12.55
CA THR A 414 -4.91 25.48 -11.68
C THR A 414 -5.21 25.08 -10.24
N GLY A 415 -6.47 25.30 -9.78
CA GLY A 415 -6.93 24.88 -8.47
C GLY A 415 -6.92 23.36 -8.29
N ILE A 416 -7.19 22.59 -9.35
CA ILE A 416 -7.13 21.12 -9.28
C ILE A 416 -5.69 20.65 -9.08
N TRP A 417 -4.73 21.21 -9.83
CA TRP A 417 -3.31 20.91 -9.68
C TRP A 417 -2.75 21.32 -8.32
N LEU A 418 -3.19 22.46 -7.80
CA LEU A 418 -2.76 23.00 -6.51
C LEU A 418 -3.37 22.28 -5.31
N ALA A 419 -4.49 21.56 -5.49
CA ALA A 419 -5.20 20.89 -4.42
C ALA A 419 -4.30 19.90 -3.66
N VAL A 420 -3.46 19.13 -4.38
CA VAL A 420 -2.57 18.14 -3.76
C VAL A 420 -1.47 18.79 -2.92
N PRO A 421 -0.68 19.73 -3.41
CA PRO A 421 0.32 20.42 -2.60
C PRO A 421 -0.26 21.08 -1.35
N VAL A 422 -1.41 21.74 -1.46
CA VAL A 422 -2.07 22.38 -0.31
C VAL A 422 -2.55 21.35 0.70
N ALA A 423 -3.19 20.26 0.24
CA ALA A 423 -3.62 19.18 1.12
C ALA A 423 -2.44 18.51 1.84
N GLU A 424 -1.34 18.27 1.14
CA GLU A 424 -0.11 17.72 1.73
C GLU A 424 0.53 18.70 2.73
N ALA A 425 0.53 20.00 2.47
CA ALA A 425 1.02 21.02 3.40
C ALA A 425 0.19 21.02 4.70
N LEU A 426 -1.14 20.97 4.60
CA LEU A 426 -2.02 20.82 5.75
C LEU A 426 -1.78 19.50 6.49
N GLY A 427 -1.58 18.40 5.75
CA GLY A 427 -1.22 17.09 6.30
C GLY A 427 0.10 17.11 7.06
N VAL A 428 1.12 17.80 6.54
CA VAL A 428 2.41 17.98 7.21
C VAL A 428 2.24 18.79 8.51
N MET A 429 1.43 19.85 8.51
CA MET A 429 1.17 20.63 9.73
C MET A 429 0.56 19.75 10.82
N VAL A 430 -0.44 18.94 10.49
CA VAL A 430 -1.04 17.98 11.44
C VAL A 430 0.01 16.94 11.89
N SER A 431 0.81 16.42 10.96
CA SER A 431 1.86 15.45 11.26
C SER A 431 2.92 16.00 12.20
N VAL A 432 3.41 17.21 11.94
CA VAL A 432 4.40 17.89 12.79
C VAL A 432 3.81 18.19 14.17
N PHE A 433 2.56 18.65 14.24
CA PHE A 433 1.89 18.85 15.53
C PHE A 433 1.89 17.58 16.38
N PHE A 434 1.51 16.44 15.82
CA PHE A 434 1.51 15.16 16.54
C PHE A 434 2.92 14.64 16.83
N LEU A 435 3.89 14.84 15.92
CA LEU A 435 5.28 14.50 16.16
C LEU A 435 5.84 15.28 17.34
N VAL A 436 5.62 16.60 17.43
CA VAL A 436 6.08 17.42 18.55
C VAL A 436 5.39 17.01 19.85
N LYS A 437 4.08 16.82 19.84
CA LYS A 437 3.30 16.35 21.01
C LYS A 437 3.70 14.95 21.43
N GLY A 438 3.90 14.04 20.49
CA GLY A 438 4.30 12.66 20.72
C GLY A 438 5.69 12.51 21.28
N ARG A 439 6.61 13.42 20.96
CA ARG A 439 7.98 13.41 21.50
C ARG A 439 8.04 13.39 23.02
N LYS A 440 7.14 14.13 23.68
CA LYS A 440 7.04 14.12 25.14
C LYS A 440 6.50 12.80 25.71
N LYS A 441 5.57 12.17 24.99
CA LYS A 441 4.90 10.93 25.41
C LYS A 441 5.76 9.70 25.15
N TYR A 442 6.40 9.61 23.98
CA TYR A 442 7.13 8.42 23.52
C TYR A 442 8.65 8.56 23.61
N GLN A 443 9.15 9.75 23.89
CA GLN A 443 10.56 10.07 24.14
C GLN A 443 11.52 9.77 22.96
N TYR A 444 11.00 9.71 21.71
CA TYR A 444 11.85 9.60 20.53
C TYR A 444 12.52 10.92 20.12
#